data_06c53e0bf58cd1b96e4a0ce37f2d1159
#
_entry.id   06c53e0bf58cd1b96e4a0ce37f2d1159
#
_cell.length_a   1.000
_cell.length_b   1.000
_cell.length_c   1.000
_cell.angle_alpha   90.00
_cell.angle_beta   90.00
_cell.angle_gamma   90.00
#
_symmetry.space_group_name_H-M   'P 1'
#
loop_
_entity.id
_entity.type
_entity.pdbx_description
1 polymer ?
#
loop_
_entity_poly.entity_id
_entity_poly.type
_entity_poly.pdbx_seq_one_letter_code
_entity_poly.pdbx_strand_id
1 'polypeptide(L)'
;LCNGKSGIGPLTTIDASGLATRIAGEVKNFDVTDFISAKEARRYDVFMHYGLAAAQEALQEAGLLEADHGVDTERVGLAVGAGIGGIASIEEAMLTYRDKGPRRISPFYIPGSIVNMVSGVLSITYGFKGPNIAVVTACTTSTHNIGLAARMIQYGDADVMVAGGTEFGTTPTAMA
;
A
#
# COMPACT_ATOMS: atom_id res chain seq x y z
N LEU A 1 5.33 10.45 -18.64
CA LEU A 1 4.78 11.81 -18.59
C LEU A 1 5.54 12.74 -19.53
N CYS A 2 6.87 12.87 -19.39
CA CYS A 2 7.67 13.84 -20.18
C CYS A 2 7.57 13.66 -21.71
N ASN A 3 7.31 12.45 -22.18
CA ASN A 3 7.16 12.14 -23.62
C ASN A 3 5.71 12.07 -24.07
N GLY A 4 4.74 12.44 -23.25
CA GLY A 4 3.32 12.41 -23.56
C GLY A 4 2.74 11.01 -23.82
N LYS A 5 3.43 9.94 -23.40
CA LYS A 5 2.91 8.57 -23.53
C LYS A 5 1.88 8.28 -22.47
N SER A 6 0.68 7.84 -22.88
CA SER A 6 -0.35 7.35 -21.96
C SER A 6 0.06 6.03 -21.34
N GLY A 7 -0.17 5.88 -20.02
CA GLY A 7 -0.10 4.61 -19.30
C GLY A 7 -1.40 3.81 -19.35
N ILE A 8 -2.49 4.42 -19.85
CA ILE A 8 -3.78 3.75 -19.98
C ILE A 8 -3.74 2.75 -21.13
N GLY A 9 -4.26 1.57 -20.88
CA GLY A 9 -4.34 0.48 -21.86
C GLY A 9 -5.54 -0.45 -21.60
N PRO A 10 -5.73 -1.48 -22.41
CA PRO A 10 -6.72 -2.51 -22.13
C PRO A 10 -6.49 -3.12 -20.75
N LEU A 11 -7.57 -3.37 -20.03
CA LEU A 11 -7.56 -4.04 -18.74
C LEU A 11 -7.15 -5.51 -18.93
N THR A 12 -6.13 -5.96 -18.20
CA THR A 12 -5.56 -7.31 -18.35
C THR A 12 -5.59 -8.14 -17.06
N THR A 13 -5.80 -7.51 -15.90
CA THR A 13 -5.80 -8.18 -14.59
C THR A 13 -7.08 -8.95 -14.30
N ILE A 14 -8.18 -8.60 -14.96
CA ILE A 14 -9.50 -9.24 -14.82
C ILE A 14 -10.19 -9.40 -16.17
N ASP A 15 -11.19 -10.28 -16.25
CA ASP A 15 -12.08 -10.35 -17.41
C ASP A 15 -13.01 -9.13 -17.45
N ALA A 16 -12.76 -8.24 -18.40
CA ALA A 16 -13.52 -7.01 -18.62
C ALA A 16 -14.69 -7.15 -19.61
N SER A 17 -15.00 -8.35 -20.10
CA SER A 17 -16.02 -8.56 -21.15
C SER A 17 -17.40 -8.06 -20.78
N GLY A 18 -17.77 -8.15 -19.50
CA GLY A 18 -19.03 -7.68 -18.94
C GLY A 18 -19.02 -6.26 -18.40
N LEU A 19 -17.88 -5.56 -18.43
CA LEU A 19 -17.75 -4.24 -17.85
C LEU A 19 -18.01 -3.13 -18.88
N ALA A 20 -18.55 -2.00 -18.43
CA ALA A 20 -18.73 -0.80 -19.24
C ALA A 20 -17.38 -0.16 -19.62
N THR A 21 -16.42 -0.15 -18.69
CA THR A 21 -15.07 0.34 -18.90
C THR A 21 -14.10 -0.84 -19.05
N ARG A 22 -13.27 -0.83 -20.09
CA ARG A 22 -12.34 -1.92 -20.43
C ARG A 22 -10.89 -1.46 -20.52
N ILE A 23 -10.61 -0.28 -19.97
CA ILE A 23 -9.27 0.33 -19.96
C ILE A 23 -8.91 0.75 -18.53
N ALA A 24 -7.63 0.65 -18.19
CA ALA A 24 -7.09 1.07 -16.90
C ALA A 24 -5.62 1.48 -17.00
N GLY A 25 -5.13 2.18 -15.97
CA GLY A 25 -3.71 2.44 -15.75
C GLY A 25 -3.11 1.37 -14.85
N GLU A 26 -2.92 0.17 -15.38
CA GLU A 26 -2.34 -0.93 -14.61
C GLU A 26 -0.83 -0.73 -14.40
N VAL A 27 -0.32 -1.13 -13.23
CA VAL A 27 1.12 -1.20 -12.95
C VAL A 27 1.73 -2.33 -13.77
N LYS A 28 2.80 -2.02 -14.51
CA LYS A 28 3.45 -2.94 -15.46
C LYS A 28 4.86 -3.30 -15.00
N ASN A 29 5.30 -4.51 -15.30
CA ASN A 29 6.66 -4.98 -15.02
C ASN A 29 7.04 -4.85 -13.53
N PHE A 30 6.09 -5.11 -12.63
CA PHE A 30 6.29 -5.07 -11.19
C PHE A 30 6.38 -6.50 -10.65
N ASP A 31 7.48 -6.81 -10.01
CA ASP A 31 7.65 -8.03 -9.23
C ASP A 31 7.83 -7.66 -7.76
N VAL A 32 6.87 -8.02 -6.94
CA VAL A 32 6.91 -7.74 -5.50
C VAL A 32 8.08 -8.44 -4.79
N THR A 33 8.60 -9.51 -5.38
CA THR A 33 9.73 -10.26 -4.78
C THR A 33 11.06 -9.54 -4.86
N ASP A 34 11.15 -8.45 -5.62
CA ASP A 34 12.28 -7.53 -5.61
C ASP A 34 12.34 -6.70 -4.30
N PHE A 35 11.22 -6.61 -3.57
CA PHE A 35 11.07 -5.74 -2.40
C PHE A 35 10.82 -6.52 -1.10
N ILE A 36 10.02 -7.58 -1.15
CA ILE A 36 9.68 -8.41 0.02
C ILE A 36 9.78 -9.90 -0.33
N SER A 37 9.91 -10.75 0.69
CA SER A 37 9.97 -12.19 0.45
C SER A 37 8.68 -12.74 -0.16
N ALA A 38 8.77 -13.78 -1.00
CA ALA A 38 7.61 -14.47 -1.56
C ALA A 38 6.65 -15.03 -0.49
N LYS A 39 7.14 -15.27 0.74
CA LYS A 39 6.32 -15.68 1.88
C LYS A 39 5.48 -14.53 2.41
N GLU A 40 6.03 -13.33 2.48
CA GLU A 40 5.32 -12.12 2.92
C GLU A 40 4.34 -11.66 1.85
N ALA A 41 4.74 -11.66 0.58
CA ALA A 41 3.88 -11.33 -0.54
C ALA A 41 2.54 -12.09 -0.53
N ARG A 42 2.57 -13.38 -0.16
CA ARG A 42 1.33 -14.19 -0.02
C ARG A 42 0.43 -13.83 1.15
N ARG A 43 0.88 -12.94 2.06
CA ARG A 43 0.11 -12.52 3.23
C ARG A 43 -0.54 -11.17 3.05
N TYR A 44 -0.08 -10.39 2.08
CA TYR A 44 -0.49 -9.01 1.87
C TYR A 44 -1.27 -8.86 0.56
N ASP A 45 -2.27 -8.00 0.59
CA ASP A 45 -2.99 -7.59 -0.62
C ASP A 45 -2.09 -6.73 -1.53
N VAL A 46 -2.44 -6.64 -2.80
CA VAL A 46 -1.68 -5.95 -3.84
C VAL A 46 -1.43 -4.47 -3.52
N PHE A 47 -2.40 -3.77 -2.89
CA PHE A 47 -2.17 -2.38 -2.49
C PHE A 47 -1.00 -2.24 -1.53
N MET A 48 -0.81 -3.22 -0.62
CA MET A 48 0.35 -3.24 0.28
C MET A 48 1.65 -3.50 -0.49
N HIS A 49 1.64 -4.36 -1.51
CA HIS A 49 2.82 -4.59 -2.34
C HIS A 49 3.33 -3.29 -2.94
N TYR A 50 2.44 -2.50 -3.54
CA TYR A 50 2.81 -1.21 -4.13
C TYR A 50 3.28 -0.20 -3.07
N GLY A 51 2.58 -0.14 -1.94
CA GLY A 51 2.93 0.77 -0.85
C GLY A 51 4.29 0.46 -0.22
N LEU A 52 4.59 -0.81 0.01
CA LEU A 52 5.87 -1.26 0.57
C LEU A 52 7.03 -1.00 -0.40
N ALA A 53 6.85 -1.30 -1.69
CA ALA A 53 7.85 -1.04 -2.71
C ALA A 53 8.17 0.45 -2.85
N ALA A 54 7.15 1.29 -3.01
CA ALA A 54 7.33 2.74 -3.12
C ALA A 54 7.96 3.37 -1.86
N ALA A 55 7.59 2.87 -0.67
CA ALA A 55 8.19 3.34 0.58
C ALA A 55 9.66 2.91 0.70
N GLN A 56 10.01 1.70 0.27
CA GLN A 56 11.40 1.24 0.27
C GLN A 56 12.27 2.08 -0.66
N GLU A 57 11.80 2.38 -1.87
CA GLU A 57 12.50 3.28 -2.81
C GLU A 57 12.70 4.67 -2.19
N ALA A 58 11.65 5.26 -1.58
CA ALA A 58 11.75 6.56 -0.93
C ALA A 58 12.73 6.56 0.25
N LEU A 59 12.72 5.51 1.07
CA LEU A 59 13.66 5.35 2.19
C LEU A 59 15.11 5.20 1.71
N GLN A 60 15.32 4.48 0.62
CA GLN A 60 16.64 4.32 0.01
C GLN A 60 17.16 5.65 -0.54
N GLU A 61 16.33 6.39 -1.29
CA GLU A 61 16.71 7.73 -1.80
C GLU A 61 16.99 8.74 -0.68
N ALA A 62 16.28 8.61 0.46
CA ALA A 62 16.52 9.44 1.64
C ALA A 62 17.75 9.01 2.47
N GLY A 63 18.45 7.93 2.10
CA GLY A 63 19.57 7.38 2.86
C GLY A 63 19.18 6.74 4.20
N LEU A 64 17.90 6.48 4.44
CA LEU A 64 17.39 5.93 5.70
C LEU A 64 17.52 4.39 5.81
N LEU A 65 17.97 3.73 4.75
CA LEU A 65 18.29 2.29 4.77
C LEU A 65 19.77 2.01 5.02
N GLU A 66 20.61 3.01 5.11
CA GLU A 66 22.03 2.87 5.45
C GLU A 66 22.20 2.53 6.93
N ALA A 67 23.24 1.76 7.27
CA ALA A 67 23.48 1.27 8.63
C ALA A 67 23.73 2.41 9.66
N ASP A 68 24.23 3.55 9.20
CA ASP A 68 24.51 4.74 10.02
C ASP A 68 23.86 5.99 9.38
N HIS A 69 22.52 5.96 9.33
CA HIS A 69 21.74 7.09 8.79
C HIS A 69 21.63 8.29 9.77
N GLY A 70 22.13 8.17 11.01
CA GLY A 70 22.21 9.28 11.97
C GLY A 70 20.86 9.78 12.51
N VAL A 71 19.75 9.13 12.19
CA VAL A 71 18.40 9.52 12.62
C VAL A 71 17.93 8.62 13.75
N ASP A 72 17.36 9.19 14.81
CA ASP A 72 16.72 8.43 15.88
C ASP A 72 15.45 7.75 15.39
N THR A 73 15.42 6.42 15.38
CA THR A 73 14.27 5.64 14.92
C THR A 73 13.01 5.86 15.75
N GLU A 74 13.12 6.33 17.00
CA GLU A 74 11.97 6.71 17.83
C GLU A 74 11.32 8.01 17.35
N ARG A 75 12.03 8.77 16.50
CA ARG A 75 11.60 10.03 15.91
C ARG A 75 11.22 9.88 14.42
N VAL A 76 11.28 8.67 13.86
CA VAL A 76 10.83 8.37 12.49
C VAL A 76 9.41 7.82 12.56
N GLY A 77 8.45 8.55 12.00
CA GLY A 77 7.05 8.15 11.96
C GLY A 77 6.57 7.77 10.55
N LEU A 78 5.38 7.24 10.47
CA LEU A 78 4.76 6.76 9.24
C LEU A 78 3.30 7.24 9.14
N ALA A 79 2.92 7.72 7.97
CA ALA A 79 1.57 8.15 7.62
C ALA A 79 1.24 7.67 6.19
N VAL A 80 1.03 6.37 6.03
CA VAL A 80 0.69 5.77 4.73
C VAL A 80 -0.65 5.06 4.85
N GLY A 81 -1.61 5.45 4.01
CA GLY A 81 -2.97 4.93 4.00
C GLY A 81 -3.41 4.44 2.63
N ALA A 82 -4.63 3.93 2.58
CA ALA A 82 -5.34 3.55 1.36
C ALA A 82 -6.79 4.03 1.42
N GLY A 83 -7.44 4.22 0.28
CA GLY A 83 -8.85 4.62 0.23
C GLY A 83 -9.79 3.48 0.62
N ILE A 84 -9.55 2.30 0.07
CA ILE A 84 -10.31 1.06 0.34
C ILE A 84 -9.39 0.03 1.02
N GLY A 85 -8.15 -0.06 0.57
CA GLY A 85 -7.19 -1.07 1.02
C GLY A 85 -7.35 -2.40 0.28
N GLY A 86 -7.43 -3.51 1.01
CA GLY A 86 -7.39 -4.86 0.47
C GLY A 86 -8.68 -5.34 -0.19
N ILE A 87 -9.21 -4.60 -1.15
CA ILE A 87 -10.45 -4.98 -1.85
C ILE A 87 -10.33 -6.33 -2.57
N ALA A 88 -9.17 -6.64 -3.17
CA ALA A 88 -8.93 -7.93 -3.81
C ALA A 88 -9.00 -9.08 -2.80
N SER A 89 -8.39 -8.92 -1.63
CA SER A 89 -8.46 -9.90 -0.55
C SER A 89 -9.88 -10.05 0.02
N ILE A 90 -10.67 -8.97 0.06
CA ILE A 90 -12.07 -9.01 0.50
C ILE A 90 -12.91 -9.83 -0.47
N GLU A 91 -12.76 -9.59 -1.78
CA GLU A 91 -13.45 -10.36 -2.82
C GLU A 91 -13.10 -11.86 -2.75
N GLU A 92 -11.79 -12.18 -2.68
CA GLU A 92 -11.32 -13.56 -2.57
C GLU A 92 -11.81 -14.25 -1.30
N ALA A 93 -11.78 -13.56 -0.17
CA ALA A 93 -12.26 -14.09 1.11
C ALA A 93 -13.76 -14.39 1.06
N MET A 94 -14.57 -13.52 0.45
CA MET A 94 -16.02 -13.76 0.28
C MET A 94 -16.30 -14.99 -0.60
N LEU A 95 -15.59 -15.13 -1.72
CA LEU A 95 -15.71 -16.31 -2.58
C LEU A 95 -15.27 -17.59 -1.84
N THR A 96 -14.15 -17.52 -1.13
CA THR A 96 -13.63 -18.63 -0.33
C THR A 96 -14.61 -19.02 0.78
N TYR A 97 -15.19 -18.06 1.49
CA TYR A 97 -16.19 -18.30 2.52
C TYR A 97 -17.41 -19.01 1.95
N ARG A 98 -17.93 -18.51 0.83
CA ARG A 98 -19.11 -19.07 0.16
C ARG A 98 -18.88 -20.51 -0.31
N ASP A 99 -17.73 -20.77 -0.94
CA ASP A 99 -17.49 -22.03 -1.66
C ASP A 99 -16.84 -23.11 -0.77
N LYS A 100 -16.05 -22.70 0.24
CA LYS A 100 -15.22 -23.61 1.05
C LYS A 100 -15.45 -23.49 2.56
N GLY A 101 -16.24 -22.49 2.99
CA GLY A 101 -16.60 -22.23 4.38
C GLY A 101 -15.52 -21.48 5.19
N PRO A 102 -15.85 -21.10 6.45
CA PRO A 102 -15.06 -20.17 7.26
C PRO A 102 -13.66 -20.69 7.62
N ARG A 103 -13.46 -22.00 7.69
CA ARG A 103 -12.16 -22.60 8.05
C ARG A 103 -11.10 -22.44 6.98
N ARG A 104 -11.45 -21.97 5.80
CA ARG A 104 -10.53 -21.74 4.67
C ARG A 104 -10.11 -20.29 4.51
N ILE A 105 -10.66 -19.37 5.29
CA ILE A 105 -10.22 -17.99 5.32
C ILE A 105 -8.79 -17.90 5.88
N SER A 106 -7.93 -17.16 5.20
CA SER A 106 -6.56 -16.97 5.64
C SER A 106 -6.50 -16.28 7.01
N PRO A 107 -5.67 -16.72 7.96
CA PRO A 107 -5.43 -15.98 9.21
C PRO A 107 -4.78 -14.61 8.96
N PHE A 108 -4.20 -14.40 7.80
CA PHE A 108 -3.60 -13.13 7.39
C PHE A 108 -4.60 -12.21 6.66
N TYR A 109 -5.85 -12.64 6.47
CA TYR A 109 -6.86 -11.84 5.76
C TYR A 109 -6.99 -10.43 6.33
N ILE A 110 -7.23 -10.29 7.62
CA ILE A 110 -7.38 -8.96 8.24
C ILE A 110 -6.08 -8.17 8.19
N PRO A 111 -4.94 -8.64 8.75
CA PRO A 111 -3.71 -7.84 8.73
C PRO A 111 -3.16 -7.60 7.31
N GLY A 112 -3.52 -8.42 6.34
CA GLY A 112 -3.12 -8.23 4.93
C GLY A 112 -4.03 -7.30 4.13
N SER A 113 -5.16 -6.83 4.69
CA SER A 113 -6.14 -6.05 3.94
C SER A 113 -6.50 -4.69 4.54
N ILE A 114 -6.22 -4.44 5.83
CA ILE A 114 -6.59 -3.17 6.46
C ILE A 114 -5.63 -2.03 6.09
N VAL A 115 -6.20 -0.85 5.92
CA VAL A 115 -5.59 0.33 5.30
C VAL A 115 -4.34 0.89 5.99
N ASN A 116 -4.15 0.64 7.28
CA ASN A 116 -3.02 1.12 8.07
C ASN A 116 -1.82 0.16 8.08
N MET A 117 -1.94 -1.01 7.48
CA MET A 117 -0.89 -2.03 7.62
C MET A 117 0.34 -1.79 6.77
N VAL A 118 0.28 -0.94 5.75
CA VAL A 118 1.52 -0.48 5.09
C VAL A 118 2.41 0.24 6.10
N SER A 119 1.87 1.22 6.84
CA SER A 119 2.60 1.88 7.93
C SER A 119 3.03 0.89 9.01
N GLY A 120 2.16 -0.05 9.41
CA GLY A 120 2.48 -1.06 10.41
C GLY A 120 3.62 -1.98 10.00
N VAL A 121 3.62 -2.48 8.77
CA VAL A 121 4.69 -3.36 8.25
C VAL A 121 6.01 -2.63 8.12
N LEU A 122 6.00 -1.40 7.58
CA LEU A 122 7.22 -0.57 7.48
C LEU A 122 7.83 -0.30 8.87
N SER A 123 7.00 0.03 9.86
CA SER A 123 7.45 0.21 11.26
C SER A 123 8.16 -1.03 11.79
N ILE A 124 7.57 -2.21 11.60
CA ILE A 124 8.15 -3.48 12.06
C ILE A 124 9.44 -3.80 11.29
N THR A 125 9.45 -3.59 9.98
CA THR A 125 10.58 -3.94 9.11
C THR A 125 11.81 -3.09 9.39
N TYR A 126 11.64 -1.78 9.57
CA TYR A 126 12.74 -0.83 9.71
C TYR A 126 12.97 -0.36 11.16
N GLY A 127 12.14 -0.81 12.10
CA GLY A 127 12.28 -0.44 13.52
C GLY A 127 11.89 1.00 13.82
N PHE A 128 11.08 1.65 12.97
CA PHE A 128 10.60 3.01 13.17
C PHE A 128 9.51 3.04 14.25
N LYS A 129 9.68 3.88 15.26
CA LYS A 129 8.85 3.89 16.47
C LYS A 129 8.14 5.22 16.74
N GLY A 130 8.30 6.20 15.85
CA GLY A 130 7.57 7.46 15.88
C GLY A 130 6.07 7.27 15.60
N PRO A 131 5.30 8.35 15.39
CA PRO A 131 3.88 8.28 15.08
C PRO A 131 3.59 7.32 13.94
N ASN A 132 2.60 6.43 14.13
CA ASN A 132 2.22 5.43 13.12
C ASN A 132 0.72 5.52 12.89
N ILE A 133 0.33 6.15 11.79
CA ILE A 133 -1.05 6.48 11.48
C ILE A 133 -1.39 6.18 10.02
N ALA A 134 -2.68 6.14 9.73
CA ALA A 134 -3.22 6.15 8.37
C ALA A 134 -4.54 6.94 8.37
N VAL A 135 -4.55 8.05 7.68
CA VAL A 135 -5.77 8.80 7.41
C VAL A 135 -6.37 8.27 6.10
N VAL A 136 -7.70 8.10 6.09
CA VAL A 136 -8.44 7.54 4.95
C VAL A 136 -9.44 8.58 4.45
N THR A 137 -9.25 9.06 3.23
CA THR A 137 -10.09 10.07 2.60
C THR A 137 -10.26 9.82 1.09
N ALA A 138 -10.48 8.56 0.73
CA ALA A 138 -10.62 8.09 -0.65
C ALA A 138 -9.43 8.54 -1.52
N CYS A 139 -9.67 9.11 -2.72
CA CYS A 139 -8.62 9.55 -3.65
C CYS A 139 -7.66 10.61 -3.08
N THR A 140 -8.02 11.31 -2.00
CA THR A 140 -7.20 12.32 -1.32
C THR A 140 -6.38 11.77 -0.16
N THR A 141 -6.45 10.46 0.11
CA THR A 141 -5.76 9.80 1.22
C THR A 141 -4.27 10.15 1.27
N SER A 142 -3.56 10.04 0.14
CA SER A 142 -2.13 10.36 0.06
C SER A 142 -1.86 11.82 0.41
N THR A 143 -2.62 12.75 -0.16
CA THR A 143 -2.47 14.19 0.09
C THR A 143 -2.68 14.54 1.56
N HIS A 144 -3.68 13.95 2.22
CA HIS A 144 -3.95 14.19 3.64
C HIS A 144 -2.87 13.59 4.54
N ASN A 145 -2.38 12.39 4.25
CA ASN A 145 -1.29 11.79 5.00
C ASN A 145 0.01 12.63 4.89
N ILE A 146 0.34 13.16 3.71
CA ILE A 146 1.50 14.05 3.51
C ILE A 146 1.31 15.35 4.31
N GLY A 147 0.14 15.98 4.22
CA GLY A 147 -0.13 17.22 4.95
C GLY A 147 -0.09 17.04 6.48
N LEU A 148 -0.60 15.92 6.98
CA LEU A 148 -0.56 15.61 8.40
C LEU A 148 0.85 15.28 8.87
N ALA A 149 1.62 14.51 8.09
CA ALA A 149 3.03 14.21 8.35
C ALA A 149 3.87 15.50 8.46
N ALA A 150 3.67 16.44 7.52
CA ALA A 150 4.34 17.75 7.59
C ALA A 150 4.01 18.51 8.89
N ARG A 151 2.76 18.47 9.35
CA ARG A 151 2.36 19.08 10.63
C ARG A 151 3.00 18.38 11.84
N MET A 152 3.08 17.05 11.83
CA MET A 152 3.73 16.30 12.91
C MET A 152 5.20 16.68 13.06
N ILE A 153 5.92 16.91 11.95
CA ILE A 153 7.28 17.41 11.99
C ILE A 153 7.30 18.85 12.51
N GLN A 154 6.42 19.72 12.03
CA GLN A 154 6.37 21.13 12.46
C GLN A 154 6.05 21.27 13.95
N TYR A 155 5.25 20.39 14.54
CA TYR A 155 4.88 20.40 15.95
C TYR A 155 5.86 19.61 16.84
N GLY A 156 6.86 18.97 16.26
CA GLY A 156 7.89 18.24 17.00
C GLY A 156 7.47 16.83 17.46
N ASP A 157 6.41 16.27 16.87
CA ASP A 157 6.00 14.89 17.15
C ASP A 157 6.96 13.86 16.52
N ALA A 158 7.58 14.22 15.39
CA ALA A 158 8.58 13.43 14.67
C ALA A 158 9.63 14.33 14.03
N ASP A 159 10.79 13.77 13.72
CA ASP A 159 11.84 14.46 12.97
C ASP A 159 11.81 14.08 11.48
N VAL A 160 11.36 12.85 11.19
CA VAL A 160 11.17 12.31 9.83
C VAL A 160 9.82 11.61 9.75
N MET A 161 9.13 11.76 8.63
CA MET A 161 7.88 11.04 8.36
C MET A 161 7.92 10.41 6.97
N VAL A 162 7.65 9.12 6.89
CA VAL A 162 7.31 8.44 5.64
C VAL A 162 5.82 8.62 5.41
N ALA A 163 5.44 9.29 4.33
CA ALA A 163 4.04 9.68 4.11
C ALA A 163 3.59 9.42 2.67
N GLY A 164 2.33 9.00 2.52
CA GLY A 164 1.76 8.77 1.21
C GLY A 164 0.46 8.00 1.24
N GLY A 165 0.16 7.37 0.11
CA GLY A 165 -0.99 6.49 -0.03
C GLY A 165 -0.78 5.52 -1.18
N THR A 166 -1.50 4.41 -1.11
CA THR A 166 -1.44 3.32 -2.08
C THR A 166 -2.83 2.74 -2.27
N GLU A 167 -3.12 2.25 -3.47
CA GLU A 167 -4.40 1.61 -3.77
C GLU A 167 -4.25 0.60 -4.92
N PHE A 168 -5.10 -0.41 -4.93
CA PHE A 168 -5.29 -1.33 -6.05
C PHE A 168 -6.77 -1.47 -6.35
N GLY A 169 -7.25 -0.76 -7.36
CA GLY A 169 -8.68 -0.67 -7.72
C GLY A 169 -9.07 -1.41 -8.99
N THR A 170 -8.17 -2.16 -9.65
CA THR A 170 -8.50 -2.94 -10.85
C THR A 170 -8.99 -4.35 -10.48
N THR A 171 -10.03 -4.42 -9.64
CA THR A 171 -10.70 -5.65 -9.23
C THR A 171 -12.11 -5.72 -9.80
N PRO A 172 -12.75 -6.92 -9.85
CA PRO A 172 -14.09 -7.07 -10.41
C PRO A 172 -15.13 -6.12 -9.81
N THR A 173 -15.20 -6.00 -8.47
CA THR A 173 -16.21 -5.15 -7.84
C THR A 173 -15.88 -3.66 -7.89
N ALA A 174 -14.59 -3.30 -7.90
CA ALA A 174 -14.19 -1.88 -8.00
C ALA A 174 -14.34 -1.33 -9.42
N MET A 175 -14.35 -2.19 -10.44
CA MET A 175 -14.51 -1.82 -11.85
C MET A 175 -15.96 -1.91 -12.34
N ALA A 176 -16.86 -2.56 -11.59
CA ALA A 176 -18.27 -2.69 -11.92
C ALA A 176 -19.07 -1.43 -11.58
#